data_e901fcc5b7be3dcd2257516fe6cd636e
#
_entry.id   e901fcc5b7be3dcd2257516fe6cd636e
#
_cell.length_a   1.000
_cell.length_b   1.000
_cell.length_c   1.000
_cell.angle_alpha   90.00
_cell.angle_beta   90.00
_cell.angle_gamma   90.00
#
_symmetry.space_group_name_H-M   'P 1'
#
loop_
_entity.id
_entity.type
_entity.pdbx_description
1 polymer ?
#
loop_
_entity_poly.entity_id
_entity_poly.type
_entity_poly.pdbx_seq_one_letter_code
_entity_poly.pdbx_strand_id
1 'polypeptide(L)'
;MSLRNPELVLRVALPLPLPRRFDYLPPNGIEADTRLVGSRVRVPFGNRELVGCIDEIGEPDVDAPELRHAIEVLDDEPLLHGELLATLRWTARYYHASLGDVIATALPASLRRGDPLPETCAHGWMLSEAGRTGLMSLRKHTSTRRLAERIATLAIDEDLLDVEFEGWRSAMRALSRRGYAERLALTRTGAGNPAVSGHALNPAQHGAADAVLAARDRFQPILLEGVTGSGKTEVYLEAIADCLARGKQALVLVPEIGLTPQTLRRFRARLGVTVHASHSGLADGERARAWTAMARGEARVLVGTRSAIFTPLPDAGLIVVDEEHDASYKQQDGVRYHARDLALVRAKALGIPV
;
A
#
# COMPACT_ATOMS: atom_id res chain seq x y z
N MET A 1 1.60 19.70 -49.59
CA MET A 1 1.51 20.15 -48.19
C MET A 1 1.29 18.88 -47.37
N SER A 2 2.35 18.39 -46.77
CA SER A 2 2.24 17.27 -45.82
C SER A 2 1.52 17.78 -44.58
N LEU A 3 0.35 17.25 -44.28
CA LEU A 3 -0.33 17.45 -43.00
C LEU A 3 0.63 16.88 -41.93
N ARG A 4 1.39 17.70 -41.23
CA ARG A 4 2.06 17.28 -40.00
C ARG A 4 0.94 16.84 -39.06
N ASN A 5 0.93 15.57 -38.71
CA ASN A 5 0.14 15.13 -37.54
C ASN A 5 0.48 16.08 -36.39
N PRO A 6 -0.50 16.63 -35.68
CA PRO A 6 -0.22 17.48 -34.53
C PRO A 6 0.67 16.68 -33.57
N GLU A 7 1.75 17.28 -33.15
CA GLU A 7 2.70 16.66 -32.23
C GLU A 7 2.02 16.57 -30.84
N LEU A 8 1.64 15.36 -30.43
CA LEU A 8 0.96 15.14 -29.16
C LEU A 8 1.89 15.44 -27.98
N VAL A 9 1.33 16.00 -26.92
CA VAL A 9 2.04 16.37 -25.69
C VAL A 9 1.60 15.52 -24.51
N LEU A 10 2.49 15.44 -23.54
CA LEU A 10 2.23 14.88 -22.22
C LEU A 10 1.69 16.02 -21.34
N ARG A 11 0.44 15.94 -20.90
CA ARG A 11 -0.13 16.82 -19.89
C ARG A 11 0.21 16.32 -18.50
N VAL A 12 1.14 16.99 -17.83
CA VAL A 12 1.77 16.53 -16.59
C VAL A 12 1.20 17.28 -15.39
N ALA A 13 0.72 16.54 -14.40
CA ALA A 13 0.36 17.04 -13.08
C ALA A 13 1.63 17.11 -12.21
N LEU A 14 2.10 18.33 -11.92
CA LEU A 14 3.27 18.57 -11.09
C LEU A 14 2.88 18.86 -9.63
N PRO A 15 3.71 18.48 -8.63
CA PRO A 15 3.48 18.75 -7.22
C PRO A 15 3.69 20.24 -6.90
N LEU A 16 2.78 21.04 -7.39
CA LEU A 16 2.76 22.49 -7.28
C LEU A 16 1.34 22.93 -6.87
N PRO A 17 1.19 23.98 -6.05
CA PRO A 17 -0.12 24.49 -5.63
C PRO A 17 -0.80 25.30 -6.76
N LEU A 18 -0.78 24.77 -7.98
CA LEU A 18 -1.34 25.39 -9.18
C LEU A 18 -2.41 24.46 -9.78
N PRO A 19 -3.63 24.96 -10.03
CA PRO A 19 -4.74 24.13 -10.51
C PRO A 19 -4.66 23.89 -12.04
N ARG A 20 -3.46 23.73 -12.57
CA ARG A 20 -3.23 23.47 -14.00
C ARG A 20 -2.27 22.32 -14.22
N ARG A 21 -2.33 21.73 -15.39
CA ARG A 21 -1.35 20.79 -15.93
C ARG A 21 -0.33 21.55 -16.75
N PHE A 22 0.78 20.89 -17.02
CA PHE A 22 1.88 21.46 -17.80
C PHE A 22 2.16 20.55 -19.00
N ASP A 23 2.23 21.16 -20.19
CA ASP A 23 2.47 20.44 -21.42
C ASP A 23 3.98 20.27 -21.66
N TYR A 24 4.37 19.04 -21.98
CA TYR A 24 5.73 18.67 -22.36
C TYR A 24 5.71 17.79 -23.60
N LEU A 25 6.70 17.96 -24.47
CA LEU A 25 6.99 16.97 -25.50
C LEU A 25 7.48 15.67 -24.81
N PRO A 26 7.19 14.49 -25.37
CA PRO A 26 7.73 13.25 -24.84
C PRO A 26 9.26 13.26 -24.85
N PRO A 27 9.93 12.43 -24.03
CA PRO A 27 11.37 12.24 -24.12
C PRO A 27 11.77 11.75 -25.51
N ASN A 28 12.99 12.08 -25.94
CA ASN A 28 13.51 11.64 -27.24
C ASN A 28 13.40 10.11 -27.40
N GLY A 29 12.81 9.67 -28.49
CA GLY A 29 12.64 8.25 -28.80
C GLY A 29 11.42 7.59 -28.19
N ILE A 30 10.58 8.33 -27.46
CA ILE A 30 9.30 7.88 -26.92
C ILE A 30 8.17 8.62 -27.64
N GLU A 31 7.16 7.90 -28.08
CA GLU A 31 5.96 8.50 -28.66
C GLU A 31 4.94 8.81 -27.54
N ALA A 32 4.23 9.94 -27.70
CA ALA A 32 3.11 10.27 -26.80
C ALA A 32 1.96 9.27 -27.06
N ASP A 33 1.71 8.41 -26.07
CA ASP A 33 0.70 7.36 -26.13
C ASP A 33 -0.13 7.35 -24.85
N THR A 34 -1.42 7.10 -24.98
CA THR A 34 -2.34 7.01 -23.83
C THR A 34 -1.93 5.94 -22.82
N ARG A 35 -1.15 4.95 -23.22
CA ARG A 35 -0.56 3.94 -22.32
C ARG A 35 0.39 4.53 -21.28
N LEU A 36 0.89 5.75 -21.50
CA LEU A 36 1.75 6.46 -20.54
C LEU A 36 0.95 7.16 -19.44
N VAL A 37 -0.37 7.28 -19.57
CA VAL A 37 -1.22 7.97 -18.59
C VAL A 37 -1.17 7.25 -17.25
N GLY A 38 -0.79 7.98 -16.21
CA GLY A 38 -0.57 7.45 -14.85
C GLY A 38 0.88 7.10 -14.53
N SER A 39 1.79 7.16 -15.51
CA SER A 39 3.22 7.00 -15.27
C SER A 39 3.82 8.26 -14.66
N ARG A 40 4.84 8.07 -13.83
CA ARG A 40 5.67 9.17 -13.35
C ARG A 40 6.62 9.63 -14.47
N VAL A 41 6.81 10.91 -14.52
CA VAL A 41 7.69 11.54 -15.53
C VAL A 41 8.55 12.61 -14.88
N ARG A 42 9.84 12.64 -15.23
CA ARG A 42 10.77 13.69 -14.83
C ARG A 42 10.77 14.79 -15.89
N VAL A 43 10.57 16.01 -15.46
CA VAL A 43 10.46 17.17 -16.37
C VAL A 43 11.32 18.32 -15.89
N PRO A 44 11.83 19.15 -16.82
CA PRO A 44 12.51 20.41 -16.48
C PRO A 44 11.46 21.45 -16.04
N PHE A 45 11.68 22.11 -14.90
CA PHE A 45 10.82 23.18 -14.41
C PHE A 45 11.66 24.35 -13.89
N GLY A 46 11.74 25.42 -14.68
CA GLY A 46 12.68 26.52 -14.42
C GLY A 46 14.13 26.00 -14.44
N ASN A 47 14.84 26.20 -13.33
CA ASN A 47 16.23 25.75 -13.15
C ASN A 47 16.35 24.44 -12.36
N ARG A 48 15.26 23.71 -12.18
CA ARG A 48 15.21 22.44 -11.44
C ARG A 48 14.45 21.40 -12.21
N GLU A 49 14.55 20.16 -11.75
CA GLU A 49 13.76 19.05 -12.25
C GLU A 49 12.66 18.73 -11.24
N LEU A 50 11.50 18.34 -11.74
CA LEU A 50 10.39 17.85 -10.93
C LEU A 50 9.94 16.49 -11.44
N VAL A 51 9.45 15.68 -10.52
CA VAL A 51 8.74 14.45 -10.85
C VAL A 51 7.24 14.72 -10.75
N GLY A 52 6.56 14.54 -11.86
CA GLY A 52 5.11 14.63 -11.97
C GLY A 52 4.49 13.30 -12.41
N CYS A 53 3.21 13.34 -12.71
CA CYS A 53 2.48 12.22 -13.29
C CYS A 53 1.82 12.67 -14.59
N ILE A 54 1.89 11.84 -15.61
CA ILE A 54 1.20 12.06 -16.89
C ILE A 54 -0.28 11.82 -16.64
N ASP A 55 -1.08 12.89 -16.74
CA ASP A 55 -2.51 12.83 -16.51
C ASP A 55 -3.30 12.60 -17.81
N GLU A 56 -2.80 13.15 -18.92
CA GLU A 56 -3.48 13.09 -20.22
C GLU A 56 -2.47 13.20 -21.36
N ILE A 57 -2.84 12.66 -22.50
CA ILE A 57 -2.14 12.87 -23.77
C ILE A 57 -3.09 13.65 -24.69
N GLY A 58 -2.61 14.70 -25.33
CA GLY A 58 -3.45 15.52 -26.21
C GLY A 58 -2.65 16.47 -27.09
N GLU A 59 -3.36 17.27 -27.85
CA GLU A 59 -2.75 18.36 -28.62
C GLU A 59 -2.32 19.49 -27.67
N PRO A 60 -1.22 20.20 -27.94
CA PRO A 60 -0.80 21.33 -27.13
C PRO A 60 -1.83 22.44 -27.14
N ASP A 61 -1.91 23.21 -26.07
CA ASP A 61 -2.75 24.40 -26.04
C ASP A 61 -2.27 25.41 -27.09
N VAL A 62 -3.21 26.08 -27.75
CA VAL A 62 -2.91 27.02 -28.86
C VAL A 62 -1.98 28.15 -28.44
N ASP A 63 -2.05 28.56 -27.16
CA ASP A 63 -1.19 29.63 -26.58
C ASP A 63 -0.05 29.03 -25.73
N ALA A 64 0.35 27.77 -25.96
CA ALA A 64 1.42 27.16 -25.21
C ALA A 64 2.75 27.89 -25.46
N PRO A 65 3.54 28.19 -24.43
CA PRO A 65 4.92 28.66 -24.60
C PRO A 65 5.73 27.56 -25.30
N GLU A 66 6.95 27.92 -25.75
CA GLU A 66 7.86 26.94 -26.34
C GLU A 66 7.94 25.66 -25.49
N LEU A 67 7.48 24.57 -26.07
CA LEU A 67 7.36 23.27 -25.37
C LEU A 67 8.76 22.67 -25.15
N ARG A 68 9.02 22.21 -23.94
CA ARG A 68 10.24 21.49 -23.59
C ARG A 68 9.99 19.99 -23.61
N HIS A 69 11.00 19.22 -23.92
CA HIS A 69 10.94 17.77 -23.76
C HIS A 69 10.94 17.39 -22.28
N ALA A 70 10.13 16.41 -21.92
CA ALA A 70 10.32 15.66 -20.69
C ALA A 70 11.68 14.96 -20.71
N ILE A 71 12.29 14.77 -19.55
CA ILE A 71 13.62 14.18 -19.43
C ILE A 71 13.52 12.66 -19.60
N GLU A 72 12.64 12.04 -18.84
CA GLU A 72 12.43 10.57 -18.86
C GLU A 72 11.04 10.20 -18.33
N VAL A 73 10.48 9.09 -18.80
CA VAL A 73 9.37 8.37 -18.18
C VAL A 73 9.98 7.36 -17.20
N LEU A 74 9.54 7.39 -15.96
CA LEU A 74 10.19 6.64 -14.86
C LEU A 74 9.64 5.22 -14.69
N ASP A 75 8.51 4.93 -15.28
CA ASP A 75 7.78 3.67 -15.07
C ASP A 75 7.60 2.93 -16.40
N ASP A 76 7.91 1.64 -16.40
CA ASP A 76 7.64 0.75 -17.55
C ASP A 76 6.14 0.53 -17.75
N GLU A 77 5.38 0.53 -16.65
CA GLU A 77 3.92 0.45 -16.62
C GLU A 77 3.36 1.56 -15.72
N PRO A 78 2.21 2.17 -16.06
CA PRO A 78 1.61 3.23 -15.26
C PRO A 78 1.36 2.80 -13.81
N LEU A 79 1.87 3.57 -12.84
CA LEU A 79 1.63 3.32 -11.41
C LEU A 79 0.23 3.70 -10.96
N LEU A 80 -0.29 4.79 -11.53
CA LEU A 80 -1.57 5.38 -11.16
C LEU A 80 -2.55 5.20 -12.32
N HIS A 81 -3.28 4.10 -12.31
CA HIS A 81 -4.22 3.79 -13.39
C HIS A 81 -5.61 3.43 -12.85
N GLY A 82 -6.58 3.30 -13.76
CA GLY A 82 -7.92 2.81 -13.47
C GLY A 82 -8.62 3.61 -12.37
N GLU A 83 -9.18 2.90 -11.38
CA GLU A 83 -9.95 3.49 -10.28
C GLU A 83 -9.13 4.50 -9.46
N LEU A 84 -7.87 4.17 -9.17
CA LEU A 84 -7.07 5.05 -8.31
C LEU A 84 -6.82 6.40 -8.97
N LEU A 85 -6.45 6.46 -10.23
CA LEU A 85 -6.26 7.72 -10.95
C LEU A 85 -7.58 8.51 -11.03
N ALA A 86 -8.70 7.83 -11.28
CA ALA A 86 -10.02 8.45 -11.28
C ALA A 86 -10.36 9.04 -9.88
N THR A 87 -10.05 8.33 -8.80
CA THR A 87 -10.22 8.81 -7.43
C THR A 87 -9.33 10.03 -7.13
N LEU A 88 -8.07 10.03 -7.57
CA LEU A 88 -7.17 11.17 -7.39
C LEU A 88 -7.69 12.42 -8.11
N ARG A 89 -8.17 12.27 -9.34
CA ARG A 89 -8.82 13.34 -10.11
C ARG A 89 -10.09 13.84 -9.42
N TRP A 90 -10.91 12.92 -8.90
CA TRP A 90 -12.11 13.26 -8.12
C TRP A 90 -11.72 14.04 -6.85
N THR A 91 -10.71 13.58 -6.13
CA THR A 91 -10.20 14.23 -4.90
C THR A 91 -9.74 15.66 -5.19
N ALA A 92 -8.98 15.87 -6.25
CA ALA A 92 -8.52 17.19 -6.66
C ALA A 92 -9.69 18.15 -6.91
N ARG A 93 -10.70 17.68 -7.63
CA ARG A 93 -11.91 18.49 -7.93
C ARG A 93 -12.75 18.76 -6.69
N TYR A 94 -13.02 17.73 -5.90
CA TYR A 94 -13.93 17.83 -4.73
C TYR A 94 -13.34 18.70 -3.60
N TYR A 95 -12.04 18.57 -3.34
CA TYR A 95 -11.37 19.35 -2.30
C TYR A 95 -10.69 20.62 -2.82
N HIS A 96 -10.91 20.99 -4.07
CA HIS A 96 -10.31 22.17 -4.73
C HIS A 96 -8.79 22.25 -4.57
N ALA A 97 -8.11 21.11 -4.70
CA ALA A 97 -6.66 20.98 -4.63
C ALA A 97 -6.05 20.78 -6.02
N SER A 98 -4.76 21.10 -6.18
CA SER A 98 -4.08 20.75 -7.43
C SER A 98 -3.97 19.24 -7.57
N LEU A 99 -4.11 18.72 -8.80
CA LEU A 99 -4.00 17.28 -9.04
C LEU A 99 -2.57 16.78 -8.68
N GLY A 100 -1.55 17.58 -8.96
CA GLY A 100 -0.17 17.23 -8.62
C GLY A 100 0.07 17.10 -7.12
N ASP A 101 -0.53 17.96 -6.28
CA ASP A 101 -0.45 17.84 -4.82
C ASP A 101 -1.20 16.61 -4.31
N VAL A 102 -2.36 16.29 -4.91
CA VAL A 102 -3.11 15.08 -4.56
C VAL A 102 -2.29 13.82 -4.89
N ILE A 103 -1.70 13.76 -6.08
CA ILE A 103 -0.83 12.65 -6.49
C ILE A 103 0.40 12.56 -5.57
N ALA A 104 1.03 13.68 -5.25
CA ALA A 104 2.15 13.71 -4.32
C ALA A 104 1.76 13.23 -2.92
N THR A 105 0.52 13.49 -2.48
CA THR A 105 -0.01 12.97 -1.21
C THR A 105 -0.23 11.45 -1.25
N ALA A 106 -0.62 10.93 -2.40
CA ALA A 106 -0.93 9.51 -2.59
C ALA A 106 0.32 8.62 -2.70
N LEU A 107 1.42 9.17 -3.22
CA LEU A 107 2.65 8.41 -3.43
C LEU A 107 3.55 8.41 -2.18
N PRO A 108 4.21 7.28 -1.85
CA PRO A 108 5.32 7.23 -0.91
C PRO A 108 6.43 8.22 -1.27
N ALA A 109 7.15 8.72 -0.26
CA ALA A 109 8.13 9.80 -0.46
C ALA A 109 9.26 9.44 -1.46
N SER A 110 9.75 8.19 -1.44
CA SER A 110 10.72 7.70 -2.42
C SER A 110 10.19 7.75 -3.85
N LEU A 111 8.96 7.28 -4.05
CA LEU A 111 8.34 7.29 -5.39
C LEU A 111 8.07 8.71 -5.90
N ARG A 112 7.75 9.66 -5.01
CA ARG A 112 7.63 11.09 -5.37
C ARG A 112 8.96 11.71 -5.82
N ARG A 113 10.08 11.23 -5.30
CA ARG A 113 11.42 11.68 -5.71
C ARG A 113 11.88 11.09 -7.04
N GLY A 114 11.14 10.10 -7.56
CA GLY A 114 11.50 9.39 -8.77
C GLY A 114 12.39 8.17 -8.53
N ASP A 115 12.48 7.70 -7.27
CA ASP A 115 13.19 6.45 -6.99
C ASP A 115 12.45 5.28 -7.68
N PRO A 116 13.16 4.24 -8.12
CA PRO A 116 12.54 3.06 -8.72
C PRO A 116 11.61 2.35 -7.72
N LEU A 117 10.69 1.54 -8.26
CA LEU A 117 9.85 0.69 -7.43
C LEU A 117 10.72 -0.27 -6.61
N PRO A 118 10.54 -0.34 -5.29
CA PRO A 118 11.30 -1.25 -4.48
C PRO A 118 10.94 -2.71 -4.78
N GLU A 119 11.90 -3.59 -4.60
CA GLU A 119 11.62 -5.02 -4.56
C GLU A 119 10.69 -5.35 -3.40
N THR A 120 9.69 -6.15 -3.69
CA THR A 120 8.64 -6.55 -2.74
C THR A 120 8.81 -7.96 -2.21
N CYS A 121 9.92 -8.62 -2.55
CA CYS A 121 10.23 -9.96 -2.06
C CYS A 121 10.10 -10.01 -0.53
N ALA A 122 9.26 -10.91 -0.04
CA ALA A 122 9.28 -11.25 1.37
C ALA A 122 10.69 -11.74 1.72
N HIS A 123 11.20 -11.32 2.86
CA HIS A 123 12.48 -11.80 3.34
C HIS A 123 12.27 -12.69 4.55
N GLY A 124 13.03 -13.74 4.60
CA GLY A 124 13.08 -14.61 5.76
C GLY A 124 14.51 -14.81 6.23
N TRP A 125 14.61 -15.33 7.42
CA TRP A 125 15.87 -15.65 8.05
C TRP A 125 16.04 -17.16 8.19
N MET A 126 17.20 -17.64 7.86
CA MET A 126 17.62 -19.03 8.04
C MET A 126 18.98 -19.09 8.72
N LEU A 127 19.23 -20.18 9.42
CA LEU A 127 20.55 -20.44 9.98
C LEU A 127 21.54 -20.77 8.86
N SER A 128 22.67 -20.07 8.80
CA SER A 128 23.77 -20.37 7.89
C SER A 128 24.44 -21.71 8.26
N GLU A 129 25.30 -22.22 7.42
CA GLU A 129 26.09 -23.42 7.74
C GLU A 129 26.95 -23.22 8.98
N ALA A 130 27.60 -22.05 9.09
CA ALA A 130 28.35 -21.67 10.30
C ALA A 130 27.45 -21.61 11.54
N GLY A 131 26.21 -21.12 11.36
CA GLY A 131 25.21 -21.06 12.42
C GLY A 131 24.77 -22.44 12.89
N ARG A 132 24.56 -23.40 11.98
CA ARG A 132 24.22 -24.80 12.31
C ARG A 132 25.33 -25.44 13.14
N THR A 133 26.57 -25.27 12.73
CA THR A 133 27.75 -25.79 13.44
C THR A 133 27.91 -25.08 14.81
N GLY A 134 27.70 -23.76 14.83
CA GLY A 134 27.85 -22.96 16.05
C GLY A 134 26.65 -22.99 17.00
N LEU A 135 25.54 -23.62 16.63
CA LEU A 135 24.30 -23.64 17.40
C LEU A 135 24.49 -24.10 18.84
N MET A 136 25.32 -25.14 19.03
CA MET A 136 25.59 -25.72 20.35
C MET A 136 26.44 -24.81 21.25
N SER A 137 27.18 -23.88 20.67
CA SER A 137 28.00 -22.89 21.40
C SER A 137 27.17 -21.72 21.99
N LEU A 138 25.94 -21.55 21.55
CA LEU A 138 25.07 -20.52 22.07
C LEU A 138 24.59 -20.87 23.48
N ARG A 139 24.56 -19.89 24.36
CA ARG A 139 24.09 -20.02 25.75
C ARG A 139 22.66 -20.58 25.79
N LYS A 140 22.43 -21.66 26.53
CA LYS A 140 21.10 -22.25 26.74
C LYS A 140 20.13 -21.21 27.35
N HIS A 141 18.85 -21.31 27.04
CA HIS A 141 17.76 -20.48 27.56
C HIS A 141 17.83 -18.99 27.23
N THR A 142 18.63 -18.59 26.24
CA THR A 142 18.64 -17.21 25.72
C THR A 142 17.67 -17.03 24.56
N SER A 143 17.16 -15.81 24.36
CA SER A 143 16.34 -15.47 23.17
C SER A 143 17.09 -15.75 21.87
N THR A 144 18.40 -15.49 21.84
CA THR A 144 19.28 -15.75 20.69
C THR A 144 19.33 -17.24 20.35
N ARG A 145 19.41 -18.12 21.35
CA ARG A 145 19.43 -19.57 21.15
C ARG A 145 18.08 -20.08 20.64
N ARG A 146 16.98 -19.66 21.27
CA ARG A 146 15.61 -20.05 20.86
C ARG A 146 15.33 -19.59 19.43
N LEU A 147 15.74 -18.38 19.07
CA LEU A 147 15.61 -17.86 17.72
C LEU A 147 16.42 -18.67 16.72
N ALA A 148 17.68 -18.97 17.06
CA ALA A 148 18.54 -19.82 16.20
C ALA A 148 17.94 -21.22 15.97
N GLU A 149 17.42 -21.86 17.02
CA GLU A 149 16.71 -23.15 16.89
C GLU A 149 15.48 -23.06 15.99
N ARG A 150 14.73 -21.94 16.07
CA ARG A 150 13.54 -21.73 15.26
C ARG A 150 13.84 -21.60 13.76
N ILE A 151 14.93 -20.89 13.41
CA ILE A 151 15.34 -20.69 12.01
C ILE A 151 16.32 -21.76 11.49
N ALA A 152 16.53 -22.84 12.23
CA ALA A 152 17.54 -23.84 11.90
C ALA A 152 17.18 -24.73 10.71
N THR A 153 15.91 -25.05 10.56
CA THR A 153 15.42 -26.05 9.58
C THR A 153 14.75 -25.42 8.36
N LEU A 154 14.15 -24.25 8.51
CA LEU A 154 13.42 -23.58 7.44
C LEU A 154 13.60 -22.08 7.58
N ALA A 155 13.63 -21.38 6.45
CA ALA A 155 13.62 -19.92 6.43
C ALA A 155 12.28 -19.40 6.98
N ILE A 156 12.34 -18.52 7.95
CA ILE A 156 11.18 -17.95 8.63
C ILE A 156 11.01 -16.51 8.20
N ASP A 157 9.82 -16.20 7.72
CA ASP A 157 9.40 -14.85 7.33
C ASP A 157 9.53 -13.87 8.51
N GLU A 158 9.96 -12.64 8.24
CA GLU A 158 10.11 -11.60 9.27
C GLU A 158 8.78 -11.30 9.96
N ASP A 159 7.67 -11.35 9.23
CA ASP A 159 6.33 -11.13 9.79
C ASP A 159 5.93 -12.24 10.78
N LEU A 160 6.33 -13.48 10.51
CA LEU A 160 6.09 -14.60 11.41
C LEU A 160 6.97 -14.47 12.66
N LEU A 161 8.21 -14.00 12.53
CA LEU A 161 9.08 -13.71 13.66
C LEU A 161 8.51 -12.58 14.54
N ASP A 162 7.85 -11.59 13.95
CA ASP A 162 7.15 -10.53 14.72
C ASP A 162 5.99 -11.06 15.56
N VAL A 163 5.36 -12.15 15.12
CA VAL A 163 4.29 -12.82 15.86
C VAL A 163 4.83 -13.73 16.97
N GLU A 164 5.84 -14.55 16.63
CA GLU A 164 6.32 -15.62 17.51
C GLU A 164 7.33 -15.16 18.57
N PHE A 165 8.12 -14.10 18.29
CA PHE A 165 9.25 -13.70 19.14
C PHE A 165 9.27 -12.20 19.40
N GLU A 166 8.92 -11.80 20.61
CA GLU A 166 9.10 -10.42 21.02
C GLU A 166 10.58 -10.02 21.04
N GLY A 167 10.92 -8.89 20.39
CA GLY A 167 12.29 -8.37 20.35
C GLY A 167 13.29 -9.20 19.53
N TRP A 168 12.82 -10.07 18.63
CA TRP A 168 13.67 -10.95 17.80
C TRP A 168 14.76 -10.21 17.01
N ARG A 169 14.52 -8.95 16.61
CA ARG A 169 15.49 -8.16 15.83
C ARG A 169 16.82 -7.96 16.55
N SER A 170 16.81 -7.87 17.87
CA SER A 170 18.05 -7.73 18.64
C SER A 170 18.85 -9.05 18.69
N ALA A 171 18.16 -10.16 18.88
CA ALA A 171 18.73 -11.50 18.84
C ALA A 171 19.24 -11.85 17.43
N MET A 172 18.50 -11.48 16.40
CA MET A 172 18.88 -11.66 15.00
C MET A 172 20.14 -10.88 14.64
N ARG A 173 20.25 -9.61 15.07
CA ARG A 173 21.49 -8.82 14.89
C ARG A 173 22.70 -9.50 15.55
N ALA A 174 22.52 -10.14 16.70
CA ALA A 174 23.58 -10.88 17.37
C ALA A 174 24.00 -12.14 16.59
N LEU A 175 23.06 -12.85 15.98
CA LEU A 175 23.34 -13.99 15.12
C LEU A 175 24.02 -13.58 13.80
N SER A 176 23.52 -12.53 13.15
CA SER A 176 24.06 -12.01 11.89
C SER A 176 25.49 -11.50 12.05
N ARG A 177 25.81 -10.80 13.16
CA ARG A 177 27.18 -10.35 13.45
C ARG A 177 28.17 -11.50 13.61
N ARG A 178 27.72 -12.70 13.98
CA ARG A 178 28.52 -13.93 14.06
C ARG A 178 28.55 -14.72 12.76
N GLY A 179 27.84 -14.25 11.73
CA GLY A 179 27.65 -14.99 10.49
C GLY A 179 26.77 -16.24 10.65
N TYR A 180 25.97 -16.33 11.72
CA TYR A 180 25.13 -17.49 12.04
C TYR A 180 23.75 -17.45 11.41
N ALA A 181 23.29 -16.30 10.97
CA ALA A 181 22.00 -16.14 10.28
C ALA A 181 22.19 -15.39 8.96
N GLU A 182 21.53 -15.87 7.95
CA GLU A 182 21.49 -15.25 6.62
C GLU A 182 20.05 -14.85 6.28
N ARG A 183 19.94 -13.76 5.54
CA ARG A 183 18.67 -13.23 5.06
C ARG A 183 18.46 -13.70 3.63
N LEU A 184 17.32 -14.32 3.37
CA LEU A 184 16.97 -14.88 2.07
C LEU A 184 15.71 -14.21 1.54
N ALA A 185 15.66 -14.02 0.22
CA ALA A 185 14.41 -13.70 -0.45
C ALA A 185 13.52 -14.96 -0.42
N LEU A 186 12.31 -14.82 0.09
CA LEU A 186 11.33 -15.91 0.10
C LEU A 186 10.45 -15.80 -1.13
N THR A 187 10.44 -16.85 -1.94
CA THR A 187 9.41 -16.99 -2.97
C THR A 187 8.12 -17.35 -2.26
N ARG A 188 7.19 -16.40 -2.16
CA ARG A 188 5.88 -16.66 -1.53
C ARG A 188 5.04 -17.52 -2.45
N THR A 189 5.06 -18.82 -2.24
CA THR A 189 3.96 -19.68 -2.66
C THR A 189 2.82 -19.43 -1.67
N GLY A 190 1.66 -19.02 -2.17
CA GLY A 190 0.52 -18.48 -1.42
C GLY A 190 -0.18 -19.41 -0.40
N ALA A 191 0.55 -20.31 0.23
CA ALA A 191 0.06 -21.08 1.35
C ALA A 191 0.26 -20.28 2.64
N GLY A 192 -0.77 -19.54 3.04
CA GLY A 192 -0.84 -18.96 4.37
C GLY A 192 -0.71 -20.03 5.45
N ASN A 193 -0.13 -19.68 6.59
CA ASN A 193 -0.25 -20.51 7.80
C ASN A 193 -1.74 -20.74 8.09
N PRO A 194 -2.12 -21.89 8.64
CA PRO A 194 -3.51 -22.09 9.05
C PRO A 194 -3.92 -20.96 9.99
N ALA A 195 -4.98 -20.24 9.61
CA ALA A 195 -5.54 -19.19 10.45
C ALA A 195 -5.86 -19.78 11.83
N VAL A 196 -5.47 -19.07 12.88
CA VAL A 196 -5.88 -19.46 14.23
C VAL A 196 -7.40 -19.31 14.28
N SER A 197 -8.10 -20.37 14.70
CA SER A 197 -9.55 -20.33 14.92
C SER A 197 -9.89 -19.11 15.78
N GLY A 198 -10.68 -18.18 15.23
CA GLY A 198 -11.13 -17.00 15.96
C GLY A 198 -12.03 -17.37 17.15
N HIS A 199 -12.33 -16.40 18.00
CA HIS A 199 -13.39 -16.55 18.97
C HIS A 199 -14.71 -16.81 18.22
N ALA A 200 -15.51 -17.76 18.74
CA ALA A 200 -16.83 -17.99 18.19
C ALA A 200 -17.64 -16.69 18.24
N LEU A 201 -18.12 -16.25 17.08
CA LEU A 201 -18.97 -15.07 16.99
C LEU A 201 -20.28 -15.33 17.73
N ASN A 202 -20.79 -14.34 18.44
CA ASN A 202 -22.13 -14.40 18.98
C ASN A 202 -23.18 -14.16 17.87
N PRO A 203 -24.48 -14.43 18.09
CA PRO A 203 -25.51 -14.32 17.07
C PRO A 203 -25.58 -12.93 16.40
N ALA A 204 -25.37 -11.85 17.16
CA ALA A 204 -25.39 -10.49 16.60
C ALA A 204 -24.16 -10.22 15.71
N GLN A 205 -22.99 -10.71 16.11
CA GLN A 205 -21.78 -10.63 15.31
C GLN A 205 -21.88 -11.46 14.03
N HIS A 206 -22.47 -12.65 14.09
CA HIS A 206 -22.77 -13.46 12.90
C HIS A 206 -23.67 -12.71 11.93
N GLY A 207 -24.80 -12.18 12.41
CA GLY A 207 -25.70 -11.40 11.57
C GLY A 207 -25.04 -10.19 10.92
N ALA A 208 -24.13 -9.50 11.62
CA ALA A 208 -23.37 -8.39 11.08
C ALA A 208 -22.35 -8.87 10.03
N ALA A 209 -21.63 -9.96 10.28
CA ALA A 209 -20.73 -10.55 9.30
C ALA A 209 -21.47 -10.99 8.03
N ASP A 210 -22.60 -11.69 8.19
CA ASP A 210 -23.45 -12.14 7.08
C ASP A 210 -23.95 -10.97 6.21
N ALA A 211 -24.25 -9.81 6.82
CA ALA A 211 -24.64 -8.61 6.08
C ALA A 211 -23.49 -8.11 5.19
N VAL A 212 -22.25 -8.11 5.68
CA VAL A 212 -21.07 -7.76 4.87
C VAL A 212 -20.85 -8.79 3.78
N LEU A 213 -20.94 -10.08 4.10
CA LEU A 213 -20.77 -11.16 3.14
C LEU A 213 -21.84 -11.16 2.04
N ALA A 214 -23.07 -10.78 2.36
CA ALA A 214 -24.15 -10.64 1.40
C ALA A 214 -23.94 -9.44 0.43
N ALA A 215 -23.08 -8.51 0.79
CA ALA A 215 -22.75 -7.35 -0.03
C ALA A 215 -21.52 -7.55 -0.96
N ARG A 216 -21.01 -8.78 -1.05
CA ARG A 216 -19.88 -9.11 -1.94
C ARG A 216 -20.12 -8.63 -3.36
N ASP A 217 -19.05 -8.12 -3.98
CA ASP A 217 -19.02 -7.71 -5.39
C ASP A 217 -20.08 -6.66 -5.77
N ARG A 218 -20.55 -5.88 -4.77
CA ARG A 218 -21.39 -4.71 -4.99
C ARG A 218 -21.06 -3.60 -4.00
N PHE A 219 -21.25 -2.37 -4.43
CA PHE A 219 -21.13 -1.24 -3.51
C PHE A 219 -22.26 -1.26 -2.47
N GLN A 220 -21.87 -1.39 -1.22
CA GLN A 220 -22.78 -1.34 -0.08
C GLN A 220 -22.04 -0.69 1.11
N PRO A 221 -22.39 0.53 1.51
CA PRO A 221 -21.93 1.09 2.77
C PRO A 221 -22.67 0.40 3.92
N ILE A 222 -21.91 -0.07 4.91
CA ILE A 222 -22.42 -0.79 6.09
C ILE A 222 -21.84 -0.13 7.33
N LEU A 223 -22.70 0.36 8.21
CA LEU A 223 -22.31 0.88 9.51
C LEU A 223 -22.42 -0.21 10.57
N LEU A 224 -21.29 -0.59 11.17
CA LEU A 224 -21.22 -1.54 12.27
C LEU A 224 -21.20 -0.77 13.61
N GLU A 225 -22.37 -0.64 14.25
CA GLU A 225 -22.48 -0.01 15.57
C GLU A 225 -22.22 -1.03 16.70
N GLY A 226 -21.55 -0.55 17.73
CA GLY A 226 -21.29 -1.35 18.94
C GLY A 226 -20.40 -0.59 19.91
N VAL A 227 -20.60 -0.82 21.19
CA VAL A 227 -19.76 -0.25 22.26
C VAL A 227 -18.31 -0.73 22.14
N THR A 228 -17.40 -0.02 22.77
CA THR A 228 -15.99 -0.46 22.86
C THR A 228 -15.92 -1.84 23.52
N GLY A 229 -15.18 -2.76 22.92
CA GLY A 229 -15.10 -4.15 23.42
C GLY A 229 -16.23 -5.09 22.99
N SER A 230 -17.21 -4.62 22.21
CA SER A 230 -18.29 -5.48 21.67
C SER A 230 -17.81 -6.53 20.64
N GLY A 231 -16.55 -6.48 20.25
CA GLY A 231 -15.97 -7.41 19.28
C GLY A 231 -16.17 -7.02 17.81
N LYS A 232 -16.42 -5.76 17.50
CA LYS A 232 -16.45 -5.25 16.10
C LYS A 232 -15.30 -5.76 15.26
N THR A 233 -14.10 -5.82 15.85
CA THR A 233 -12.89 -6.33 15.20
C THR A 233 -13.06 -7.75 14.67
N GLU A 234 -13.69 -8.66 15.43
CA GLU A 234 -13.91 -10.05 14.98
C GLU A 234 -14.86 -10.10 13.77
N VAL A 235 -15.87 -9.24 13.73
CA VAL A 235 -16.81 -9.16 12.60
C VAL A 235 -16.09 -8.80 11.31
N TYR A 236 -15.29 -7.74 11.33
CA TYR A 236 -14.59 -7.37 10.10
C TYR A 236 -13.39 -8.29 9.79
N LEU A 237 -12.77 -8.94 10.77
CA LEU A 237 -11.77 -9.98 10.51
C LEU A 237 -12.38 -11.20 9.79
N GLU A 238 -13.61 -11.58 10.12
CA GLU A 238 -14.35 -12.63 9.39
C GLU A 238 -14.60 -12.22 7.94
N ALA A 239 -15.05 -10.96 7.71
CA ALA A 239 -15.27 -10.44 6.37
C ALA A 239 -13.94 -10.34 5.55
N ILE A 240 -12.83 -9.99 6.20
CA ILE A 240 -11.50 -9.99 5.57
C ILE A 240 -11.08 -11.42 5.22
N ALA A 241 -11.30 -12.39 6.12
CA ALA A 241 -10.94 -13.79 5.86
C ALA A 241 -11.68 -14.35 4.63
N ASP A 242 -12.96 -14.04 4.49
CA ASP A 242 -13.72 -14.37 3.28
C ASP A 242 -13.16 -13.67 2.02
N CYS A 243 -12.86 -12.38 2.13
CA CYS A 243 -12.24 -11.62 1.06
C CYS A 243 -10.95 -12.29 0.58
N LEU A 244 -10.09 -12.72 1.51
CA LEU A 244 -8.84 -13.44 1.23
C LEU A 244 -9.07 -14.82 0.61
N ALA A 245 -10.06 -15.57 1.08
CA ALA A 245 -10.42 -16.89 0.54
C ALA A 245 -10.83 -16.80 -0.94
N ARG A 246 -11.37 -15.66 -1.37
CA ARG A 246 -11.72 -15.36 -2.77
C ARG A 246 -10.55 -14.79 -3.58
N GLY A 247 -9.34 -14.72 -3.01
CA GLY A 247 -8.17 -14.15 -3.67
C GLY A 247 -8.20 -12.63 -3.80
N LYS A 248 -9.08 -11.95 -3.05
CA LYS A 248 -9.23 -10.49 -3.09
C LYS A 248 -8.36 -9.78 -2.06
N GLN A 249 -8.25 -8.46 -2.21
CA GLN A 249 -7.49 -7.59 -1.30
C GLN A 249 -8.42 -6.84 -0.35
N ALA A 250 -7.96 -6.65 0.88
CA ALA A 250 -8.63 -5.84 1.88
C ALA A 250 -7.77 -4.67 2.33
N LEU A 251 -8.37 -3.48 2.41
CA LEU A 251 -7.79 -2.29 3.01
C LEU A 251 -8.51 -1.98 4.31
N VAL A 252 -7.74 -1.84 5.39
CA VAL A 252 -8.28 -1.48 6.71
C VAL A 252 -7.67 -0.14 7.14
N LEU A 253 -8.51 0.85 7.31
CA LEU A 253 -8.12 2.14 7.89
C LEU A 253 -8.37 2.09 9.40
N VAL A 254 -7.37 2.50 10.16
CA VAL A 254 -7.43 2.61 11.62
C VAL A 254 -6.93 4.00 12.05
N PRO A 255 -7.44 4.55 13.16
CA PRO A 255 -6.85 5.76 13.75
C PRO A 255 -5.38 5.58 14.07
N GLU A 256 -4.60 6.66 14.09
CA GLU A 256 -3.15 6.58 14.37
C GLU A 256 -2.84 5.88 15.70
N ILE A 257 -3.66 6.11 16.73
CA ILE A 257 -3.53 5.46 18.04
C ILE A 257 -3.94 3.98 18.03
N GLY A 258 -4.72 3.54 17.04
CA GLY A 258 -5.20 2.16 16.88
C GLY A 258 -4.17 1.24 16.20
N LEU A 259 -3.23 1.79 15.46
CA LEU A 259 -2.24 1.00 14.72
C LEU A 259 -1.02 0.64 15.60
N THR A 260 -1.24 -0.27 16.51
CA THR A 260 -0.19 -0.78 17.41
C THR A 260 0.43 -2.08 16.89
N PRO A 261 1.66 -2.43 17.31
CA PRO A 261 2.24 -3.74 17.00
C PRO A 261 1.35 -4.91 17.47
N GLN A 262 0.59 -4.71 18.55
CA GLN A 262 -0.35 -5.71 19.06
C GLN A 262 -1.53 -5.90 18.11
N THR A 263 -2.09 -4.81 17.57
CA THR A 263 -3.15 -4.87 16.56
C THR A 263 -2.68 -5.64 15.33
N LEU A 264 -1.52 -5.32 14.79
CA LEU A 264 -0.97 -6.02 13.63
C LEU A 264 -0.72 -7.50 13.91
N ARG A 265 -0.20 -7.85 15.10
CA ARG A 265 -0.03 -9.25 15.51
C ARG A 265 -1.36 -10.00 15.55
N ARG A 266 -2.42 -9.37 16.08
CA ARG A 266 -3.78 -9.97 16.12
C ARG A 266 -4.30 -10.24 14.70
N PHE A 267 -4.16 -9.30 13.79
CA PHE A 267 -4.55 -9.47 12.38
C PHE A 267 -3.79 -10.63 11.73
N ARG A 268 -2.45 -10.64 11.86
CA ARG A 268 -1.61 -11.72 11.30
C ARG A 268 -1.98 -13.10 11.84
N ALA A 269 -2.13 -13.22 13.15
CA ALA A 269 -2.50 -14.46 13.80
C ALA A 269 -3.88 -14.96 13.34
N ARG A 270 -4.87 -14.05 13.22
CA ARG A 270 -6.25 -14.42 12.87
C ARG A 270 -6.40 -14.74 11.38
N LEU A 271 -5.70 -14.03 10.51
CA LEU A 271 -5.84 -14.18 9.05
C LEU A 271 -4.86 -15.20 8.45
N GLY A 272 -3.79 -15.56 9.13
CA GLY A 272 -2.78 -16.51 8.64
C GLY A 272 -1.98 -16.01 7.43
N VAL A 273 -2.06 -14.72 7.10
CA VAL A 273 -1.35 -14.09 5.99
C VAL A 273 -0.51 -12.91 6.46
N THR A 274 0.42 -12.48 5.61
CA THR A 274 1.14 -11.23 5.87
C THR A 274 0.18 -10.06 5.83
N VAL A 275 0.24 -9.26 6.88
CA VAL A 275 -0.49 -8.01 7.01
C VAL A 275 0.53 -6.88 6.95
N HIS A 276 0.45 -6.08 5.90
CA HIS A 276 1.31 -4.92 5.72
C HIS A 276 0.76 -3.73 6.50
N ALA A 277 1.66 -2.89 6.99
CA ALA A 277 1.30 -1.66 7.70
C ALA A 277 1.62 -0.43 6.85
N SER A 278 0.84 0.65 7.00
CA SER A 278 1.14 1.96 6.41
C SER A 278 0.79 3.08 7.37
N HIS A 279 1.81 3.70 7.97
CA HIS A 279 1.65 4.85 8.89
C HIS A 279 2.89 5.75 8.88
N SER A 280 2.75 6.94 9.46
CA SER A 280 3.79 7.97 9.50
C SER A 280 5.08 7.55 10.22
N GLY A 281 4.99 6.64 11.19
CA GLY A 281 6.14 6.13 11.95
C GLY A 281 6.99 5.07 11.24
N LEU A 282 6.58 4.58 10.06
CA LEU A 282 7.37 3.65 9.26
C LEU A 282 8.42 4.40 8.43
N ALA A 283 9.56 3.75 8.18
CA ALA A 283 10.55 4.26 7.25
C ALA A 283 9.96 4.37 5.83
N ASP A 284 10.43 5.37 5.05
CA ASP A 284 9.93 5.61 3.69
C ASP A 284 10.02 4.37 2.79
N GLY A 285 11.12 3.62 2.90
CA GLY A 285 11.30 2.39 2.13
C GLY A 285 10.31 1.27 2.51
N GLU A 286 9.90 1.18 3.77
CA GLU A 286 8.89 0.20 4.22
C GLU A 286 7.51 0.57 3.69
N ARG A 287 7.15 1.85 3.73
CA ARG A 287 5.89 2.35 3.14
C ARG A 287 5.84 2.12 1.64
N ALA A 288 6.95 2.38 0.94
CA ALA A 288 7.04 2.15 -0.50
C ALA A 288 6.93 0.65 -0.84
N ARG A 289 7.56 -0.24 -0.07
CA ARG A 289 7.42 -1.70 -0.26
C ARG A 289 5.98 -2.17 -0.05
N ALA A 290 5.33 -1.73 1.04
CA ALA A 290 3.94 -2.10 1.31
C ALA A 290 3.01 -1.61 0.19
N TRP A 291 3.18 -0.36 -0.26
CA TRP A 291 2.43 0.23 -1.36
C TRP A 291 2.62 -0.55 -2.67
N THR A 292 3.88 -0.87 -3.01
CA THR A 292 4.24 -1.61 -4.23
C THR A 292 3.73 -3.05 -4.19
N ALA A 293 3.82 -3.72 -3.03
CA ALA A 293 3.30 -5.09 -2.87
C ALA A 293 1.77 -5.15 -3.06
N MET A 294 1.05 -4.15 -2.55
CA MET A 294 -0.40 -4.02 -2.80
C MET A 294 -0.69 -3.74 -4.27
N ALA A 295 0.05 -2.81 -4.91
CA ALA A 295 -0.11 -2.45 -6.31
C ALA A 295 0.09 -3.65 -7.26
N ARG A 296 1.01 -4.56 -6.93
CA ARG A 296 1.28 -5.78 -7.69
C ARG A 296 0.36 -6.95 -7.34
N GLY A 297 -0.57 -6.79 -6.40
CA GLY A 297 -1.42 -7.88 -5.91
C GLY A 297 -0.68 -8.95 -5.10
N GLU A 298 0.59 -8.73 -4.77
CA GLU A 298 1.42 -9.63 -3.96
C GLU A 298 1.03 -9.60 -2.48
N ALA A 299 0.62 -8.42 -1.99
CA ALA A 299 0.04 -8.25 -0.67
C ALA A 299 -1.49 -8.27 -0.76
N ARG A 300 -2.12 -8.93 0.21
CA ARG A 300 -3.58 -9.10 0.24
C ARG A 300 -4.27 -8.24 1.31
N VAL A 301 -3.55 -7.85 2.36
CA VAL A 301 -4.09 -7.03 3.45
C VAL A 301 -3.15 -5.89 3.77
N LEU A 302 -3.69 -4.68 3.76
CA LEU A 302 -3.03 -3.49 4.27
C LEU A 302 -3.84 -2.90 5.41
N VAL A 303 -3.20 -2.71 6.56
CA VAL A 303 -3.75 -1.94 7.68
C VAL A 303 -2.98 -0.63 7.76
N GLY A 304 -3.66 0.48 7.71
CA GLY A 304 -2.97 1.75 7.71
C GLY A 304 -3.78 2.90 8.26
N THR A 305 -3.09 4.02 8.45
CA THR A 305 -3.73 5.27 8.86
C THR A 305 -4.30 5.99 7.64
N ARG A 306 -4.78 7.20 7.83
CA ARG A 306 -5.44 8.05 6.83
C ARG A 306 -4.88 7.97 5.41
N SER A 307 -3.55 8.04 5.24
CA SER A 307 -2.92 8.06 3.90
C SER A 307 -2.97 6.71 3.18
N ALA A 308 -3.22 5.61 3.88
CA ALA A 308 -3.34 4.28 3.29
C ALA A 308 -4.52 4.19 2.30
N ILE A 309 -5.47 5.12 2.37
CA ILE A 309 -6.59 5.20 1.43
C ILE A 309 -6.15 5.35 -0.03
N PHE A 310 -4.96 5.82 -0.30
CA PHE A 310 -4.42 5.99 -1.65
C PHE A 310 -3.58 4.79 -2.15
N THR A 311 -3.59 3.69 -1.43
CA THR A 311 -2.89 2.48 -1.88
C THR A 311 -3.65 1.81 -3.02
N PRO A 312 -2.99 1.40 -4.12
CA PRO A 312 -3.63 0.65 -5.20
C PRO A 312 -4.24 -0.67 -4.71
N LEU A 313 -5.37 -1.05 -5.28
CA LEU A 313 -6.11 -2.27 -4.96
C LEU A 313 -6.59 -2.94 -6.26
N PRO A 314 -5.69 -3.57 -7.04
CA PRO A 314 -6.06 -4.20 -8.31
C PRO A 314 -7.11 -5.32 -8.15
N ASP A 315 -7.08 -6.04 -7.04
CA ASP A 315 -8.00 -7.12 -6.70
C ASP A 315 -8.89 -6.76 -5.50
N ALA A 316 -9.38 -5.53 -5.44
CA ALA A 316 -10.17 -5.04 -4.32
C ALA A 316 -11.37 -5.94 -3.98
N GLY A 317 -11.61 -6.15 -2.69
CA GLY A 317 -12.76 -6.92 -2.21
C GLY A 317 -13.45 -6.30 -1.00
N LEU A 318 -12.74 -5.50 -0.21
CA LEU A 318 -13.29 -4.88 0.99
C LEU A 318 -12.47 -3.66 1.42
N ILE A 319 -13.15 -2.59 1.82
CA ILE A 319 -12.53 -1.49 2.57
C ILE A 319 -13.20 -1.44 3.96
N VAL A 320 -12.40 -1.36 5.01
CA VAL A 320 -12.86 -1.19 6.39
C VAL A 320 -12.35 0.15 6.93
N VAL A 321 -13.20 0.89 7.63
CA VAL A 321 -12.82 2.10 8.36
C VAL A 321 -13.19 1.90 9.82
N ASP A 322 -12.20 1.55 10.64
CA ASP A 322 -12.40 1.34 12.07
C ASP A 322 -12.50 2.69 12.79
N GLU A 323 -13.39 2.78 13.80
CA GLU A 323 -13.68 4.04 14.53
C GLU A 323 -13.89 5.23 13.55
N GLU A 324 -14.82 5.08 12.61
CA GLU A 324 -15.03 5.96 11.45
C GLU A 324 -15.24 7.44 11.81
N HIS A 325 -15.66 7.71 13.04
CA HIS A 325 -15.89 9.05 13.59
C HIS A 325 -14.61 9.75 14.06
N ASP A 326 -13.45 9.05 14.07
CA ASP A 326 -12.21 9.63 14.58
C ASP A 326 -11.73 10.81 13.70
N ALA A 327 -11.42 11.93 14.35
CA ALA A 327 -11.01 13.15 13.67
C ALA A 327 -9.67 13.02 12.91
N SER A 328 -8.85 12.01 13.23
CA SER A 328 -7.56 11.77 12.57
C SER A 328 -7.70 11.39 11.10
N TYR A 329 -8.89 10.95 10.66
CA TYR A 329 -9.16 10.70 9.25
C TYR A 329 -9.26 11.97 8.39
N LYS A 330 -9.38 13.14 8.99
CA LYS A 330 -9.31 14.42 8.29
C LYS A 330 -7.89 14.93 8.23
N GLN A 331 -7.36 15.12 7.01
CA GLN A 331 -6.08 15.78 6.80
C GLN A 331 -6.19 17.26 7.11
N GLN A 332 -5.28 17.77 7.96
CA GLN A 332 -5.30 19.17 8.38
C GLN A 332 -4.45 20.07 7.49
N ASP A 333 -3.35 19.56 6.95
CA ASP A 333 -2.37 20.30 6.14
C ASP A 333 -2.34 19.82 4.70
N GLY A 334 -1.94 20.69 3.78
CA GLY A 334 -1.84 20.36 2.36
C GLY A 334 -3.22 20.06 1.74
N VAL A 335 -3.35 18.90 1.10
CA VAL A 335 -4.63 18.43 0.55
C VAL A 335 -5.54 17.97 1.69
N ARG A 336 -6.54 18.75 2.02
CA ARG A 336 -7.43 18.55 3.19
C ARG A 336 -8.53 17.53 2.93
N TYR A 337 -8.18 16.32 2.50
CA TYR A 337 -9.15 15.23 2.27
C TYR A 337 -9.62 14.58 3.58
N HIS A 338 -10.69 13.80 3.49
CA HIS A 338 -11.18 12.93 4.56
C HIS A 338 -11.13 11.48 4.10
N ALA A 339 -10.36 10.64 4.79
CA ALA A 339 -10.11 9.27 4.34
C ALA A 339 -11.37 8.40 4.32
N ARG A 340 -12.31 8.58 5.28
CA ARG A 340 -13.61 7.90 5.29
C ARG A 340 -14.41 8.22 4.03
N ASP A 341 -14.48 9.49 3.64
CA ASP A 341 -15.23 9.90 2.46
C ASP A 341 -14.61 9.32 1.19
N LEU A 342 -13.27 9.30 1.12
CA LEU A 342 -12.56 8.63 0.03
C LEU A 342 -12.77 7.12 0.02
N ALA A 343 -12.91 6.47 1.19
CA ALA A 343 -13.23 5.05 1.28
C ALA A 343 -14.57 4.74 0.60
N LEU A 344 -15.59 5.56 0.84
CA LEU A 344 -16.89 5.45 0.19
C LEU A 344 -16.79 5.66 -1.34
N VAL A 345 -16.05 6.67 -1.77
CA VAL A 345 -15.85 6.98 -3.20
C VAL A 345 -15.14 5.82 -3.89
N ARG A 346 -14.06 5.30 -3.29
CA ARG A 346 -13.31 4.18 -3.83
C ARG A 346 -14.12 2.90 -3.87
N ALA A 347 -14.80 2.57 -2.77
CA ALA A 347 -15.63 1.37 -2.69
C ALA A 347 -16.74 1.40 -3.75
N LYS A 348 -17.34 2.58 -3.99
CA LYS A 348 -18.34 2.77 -5.05
C LYS A 348 -17.75 2.55 -6.44
N ALA A 349 -16.57 3.11 -6.72
CA ALA A 349 -15.91 2.96 -8.01
C ALA A 349 -15.44 1.53 -8.28
N LEU A 350 -15.03 0.82 -7.21
CA LEU A 350 -14.59 -0.58 -7.24
C LEU A 350 -15.74 -1.59 -7.20
N GLY A 351 -16.96 -1.16 -6.87
CA GLY A 351 -18.13 -2.05 -6.75
C GLY A 351 -18.02 -3.03 -5.57
N ILE A 352 -17.46 -2.60 -4.45
CA ILE A 352 -17.19 -3.45 -3.27
C ILE A 352 -17.86 -2.88 -2.00
N PRO A 353 -18.07 -3.71 -0.95
CA PRO A 353 -18.56 -3.24 0.34
C PRO A 353 -17.52 -2.36 1.09
N VAL A 354 -18.04 -1.47 1.92
CA VAL A 354 -17.26 -0.63 2.83
C VAL A 354 -17.99 -0.50 4.17
#